data_b92e4de6b2ced268671d06ccec56d68c
#
_entry.id   b92e4de6b2ced268671d06ccec56d68c
#
_cell.length_a   1.000
_cell.length_b   1.000
_cell.length_c   1.000
_cell.angle_alpha   90.00
_cell.angle_beta   90.00
_cell.angle_gamma   90.00
#
_symmetry.space_group_name_H-M   'P 1'
#
loop_
_entity.id
_entity.type
_entity.pdbx_description
1 polymer ?
#
loop_
_entity_poly.entity_id
_entity_poly.type
_entity_poly.pdbx_seq_one_letter_code
_entity_poly.pdbx_strand_id
1 'polypeptide(L)'
;MIKIHFWQEKDKGTIHMKVKGHADTAPNGADHVCASATMLVYTGGQAMAFMYEQGQLEEKPHIKLREGKAVVVAKPKEDYFAETLHTFWVAQCGAHTLACNYPEAVSLNHLTV
;
A
#
# COMPACT_ATOMS: atom_id res chain seq x y z
N MET A 1 9.51 14.28 -1.15
CA MET A 1 9.19 13.31 -0.07
C MET A 1 8.12 12.32 -0.51
N ILE A 2 8.32 11.06 -0.20
CA ILE A 2 7.32 10.03 -0.40
C ILE A 2 6.42 9.97 0.83
N LYS A 3 5.11 10.03 0.62
CA LYS A 3 4.12 9.92 1.68
C LYS A 3 3.36 8.61 1.50
N ILE A 4 3.45 7.74 2.49
CA ILE A 4 2.78 6.44 2.48
C ILE A 4 1.69 6.48 3.53
N HIS A 5 0.49 6.10 3.14
CA HIS A 5 -0.67 6.13 4.03
C HIS A 5 -1.46 4.83 3.90
N PHE A 6 -1.69 4.21 5.05
CA PHE A 6 -2.56 3.03 5.18
C PHE A 6 -3.73 3.41 6.09
N TRP A 7 -4.96 3.12 5.66
CA TRP A 7 -6.13 3.39 6.48
C TRP A 7 -7.28 2.45 6.11
N GLN A 8 -8.28 2.42 6.95
CA GLN A 8 -9.53 1.71 6.65
C GLN A 8 -10.71 2.67 6.81
N GLU A 9 -11.74 2.43 6.02
CA GLU A 9 -13.03 3.12 6.16
C GLU A 9 -14.04 2.08 6.64
N LYS A 10 -14.30 2.07 7.94
CA LYS A 10 -15.15 1.05 8.57
C LYS A 10 -16.57 1.04 8.00
N ASP A 11 -17.12 2.21 7.71
CA ASP A 11 -18.48 2.35 7.16
C ASP A 11 -18.62 1.66 5.81
N LYS A 12 -17.55 1.66 5.03
CA LYS A 12 -17.53 1.07 3.69
C LYS A 12 -16.94 -0.34 3.67
N GLY A 13 -16.32 -0.77 4.74
CA GLY A 13 -15.61 -2.04 4.81
C GLY A 13 -14.41 -2.11 3.89
N THR A 14 -13.74 -0.97 3.65
CA THR A 14 -12.61 -0.89 2.71
C THR A 14 -11.30 -0.65 3.43
N ILE A 15 -10.23 -1.20 2.86
CA ILE A 15 -8.86 -1.03 3.34
C ILE A 15 -8.05 -0.40 2.22
N HIS A 16 -7.25 0.59 2.56
CA HIS A 16 -6.59 1.47 1.60
C HIS A 16 -5.08 1.54 1.84
N MET A 17 -4.33 1.60 0.74
CA MET A 17 -2.91 1.91 0.74
C MET A 17 -2.66 2.95 -0.35
N LYS A 18 -1.94 4.01 -0.02
CA LYS A 18 -1.61 5.08 -0.95
C LYS A 18 -0.15 5.48 -0.78
N VAL A 19 0.53 5.63 -1.90
CA VAL A 19 1.89 6.15 -1.95
C VAL A 19 1.88 7.36 -2.89
N LYS A 20 2.40 8.49 -2.43
CA LYS A 20 2.42 9.72 -3.21
C LYS A 20 3.76 10.43 -3.06
N GLY A 21 4.24 11.02 -4.16
CA GLY A 21 5.41 11.85 -4.19
C GLY A 21 6.66 11.13 -4.69
N HIS A 22 7.80 11.83 -4.54
CA HIS A 22 9.10 11.34 -4.95
C HIS A 22 10.08 11.52 -3.80
N ALA A 23 11.04 10.61 -3.68
CA ALA A 23 12.05 10.69 -2.62
C ALA A 23 13.09 11.78 -2.89
N ASP A 24 13.39 12.02 -4.18
CA ASP A 24 14.39 12.98 -4.63
C ASP A 24 15.79 12.71 -4.05
N THR A 25 16.10 11.44 -3.79
CA THR A 25 17.37 11.02 -3.22
C THR A 25 18.42 10.72 -4.28
N ALA A 26 18.00 10.58 -5.54
CA ALA A 26 18.88 10.29 -6.67
C ALA A 26 18.20 10.69 -7.98
N PRO A 27 18.93 10.76 -9.11
CA PRO A 27 18.31 10.97 -10.42
C PRO A 27 17.23 9.93 -10.73
N ASN A 28 16.27 10.32 -11.57
CA ASN A 28 15.22 9.44 -12.00
C ASN A 28 15.78 8.11 -12.55
N GLY A 29 15.18 7.01 -12.14
CA GLY A 29 15.59 5.66 -12.53
C GLY A 29 16.71 5.06 -11.69
N ALA A 30 17.34 5.86 -10.80
CA ALA A 30 18.38 5.41 -9.90
C ALA A 30 17.99 5.55 -8.43
N ASP A 31 16.77 5.96 -8.14
CA ASP A 31 16.29 6.19 -6.78
C ASP A 31 15.79 4.90 -6.15
N HIS A 32 16.62 4.33 -5.27
CA HIS A 32 16.29 3.08 -4.58
C HIS A 32 15.10 3.23 -3.62
N VAL A 33 14.90 4.41 -3.09
CA VAL A 33 13.79 4.68 -2.15
C VAL A 33 12.46 4.66 -2.89
N CYS A 34 12.40 5.32 -4.05
CA CYS A 34 11.22 5.29 -4.92
C CYS A 34 10.92 3.87 -5.40
N ALA A 35 11.94 3.13 -5.82
CA ALA A 35 11.79 1.75 -6.28
C ALA A 35 11.26 0.84 -5.16
N SER A 36 11.77 1.02 -3.94
CA SER A 36 11.32 0.24 -2.79
C SER A 36 9.87 0.53 -2.44
N ALA A 37 9.46 1.79 -2.42
CA ALA A 37 8.08 2.18 -2.18
C ALA A 37 7.15 1.63 -3.26
N THR A 38 7.57 1.68 -4.52
CA THR A 38 6.81 1.14 -5.64
C THR A 38 6.58 -0.36 -5.51
N MET A 39 7.60 -1.10 -5.09
CA MET A 39 7.49 -2.54 -4.90
C MET A 39 6.48 -2.89 -3.80
N LEU A 40 6.39 -2.10 -2.74
CA LEU A 40 5.38 -2.30 -1.70
C LEU A 40 3.96 -2.21 -2.27
N VAL A 41 3.71 -1.24 -3.13
CA VAL A 41 2.40 -1.06 -3.76
C VAL A 41 2.11 -2.18 -4.75
N TYR A 42 3.06 -2.57 -5.56
CA TYR A 42 2.91 -3.70 -6.48
C TYR A 42 2.59 -4.98 -5.72
N THR A 43 3.30 -5.22 -4.62
CA THR A 43 3.07 -6.41 -3.78
C THR A 43 1.66 -6.41 -3.20
N GLY A 44 1.22 -5.29 -2.63
CA GLY A 44 -0.13 -5.16 -2.10
C GLY A 44 -1.20 -5.30 -3.17
N GLY A 45 -1.00 -4.66 -4.32
CA GLY A 45 -1.93 -4.75 -5.44
C GLY A 45 -2.04 -6.16 -5.99
N GLN A 46 -0.92 -6.86 -6.15
CA GLN A 46 -0.93 -8.24 -6.64
C GLN A 46 -1.62 -9.17 -5.65
N ALA A 47 -1.38 -8.99 -4.35
CA ALA A 47 -2.07 -9.78 -3.32
C ALA A 47 -3.58 -9.58 -3.41
N MET A 48 -4.05 -8.34 -3.60
CA MET A 48 -5.48 -8.06 -3.71
C MET A 48 -6.06 -8.66 -5.00
N ALA A 49 -5.33 -8.63 -6.10
CA ALA A 49 -5.77 -9.25 -7.35
C ALA A 49 -5.95 -10.77 -7.16
N PHE A 50 -5.02 -11.44 -6.51
CA PHE A 50 -5.13 -12.87 -6.22
C PHE A 50 -6.30 -13.18 -5.28
N MET A 51 -6.48 -12.36 -4.23
CA MET A 51 -7.61 -12.54 -3.31
C MET A 51 -8.95 -12.39 -4.03
N TYR A 52 -9.05 -11.45 -4.96
CA TYR A 52 -10.25 -11.30 -5.78
C TYR A 52 -10.52 -12.54 -6.63
N GLU A 53 -9.50 -13.08 -7.29
CA GLU A 53 -9.62 -14.29 -8.10
C GLU A 53 -10.07 -15.50 -7.27
N GLN A 54 -9.69 -15.54 -6.00
CA GLN A 54 -10.08 -16.60 -5.08
C GLN A 54 -11.46 -16.38 -4.45
N GLY A 55 -12.17 -15.34 -4.85
CA GLY A 55 -13.50 -15.06 -4.34
C GLY A 55 -13.54 -14.48 -2.93
N GLN A 56 -12.45 -13.88 -2.46
CA GLN A 56 -12.32 -13.39 -1.09
C GLN A 56 -12.69 -11.91 -0.93
N LEU A 57 -12.83 -11.19 -2.04
CA LEU A 57 -13.22 -9.78 -2.04
C LEU A 57 -14.66 -9.62 -2.53
N GLU A 58 -15.37 -8.61 -2.03
CA GLU A 58 -16.72 -8.28 -2.46
C GLU A 58 -16.78 -7.80 -3.90
N GLU A 59 -15.71 -7.12 -4.33
CA GLU A 59 -15.64 -6.52 -5.66
C GLU A 59 -14.18 -6.46 -6.10
N LYS A 60 -13.99 -6.19 -7.39
CA LYS A 60 -12.65 -6.05 -7.95
C LYS A 60 -11.90 -4.93 -7.22
N PRO A 61 -10.65 -5.19 -6.80
CA PRO A 61 -9.89 -4.14 -6.11
C PRO A 61 -9.59 -2.97 -7.05
N HIS A 62 -9.58 -1.78 -6.49
CA HIS A 62 -9.14 -0.60 -7.23
C HIS A 62 -7.62 -0.50 -7.09
N ILE A 63 -6.93 -0.64 -8.21
CA ILE A 63 -5.47 -0.58 -8.26
C ILE A 63 -5.08 0.44 -9.32
N LYS A 64 -4.38 1.48 -8.89
CA LYS A 64 -3.93 2.54 -9.78
C LYS A 64 -2.44 2.78 -9.52
N LEU A 65 -1.62 2.49 -10.51
CA LEU A 65 -0.18 2.60 -10.42
C LEU A 65 0.28 3.65 -11.45
N ARG A 66 0.64 4.82 -10.94
CA ARG A 66 1.18 5.92 -11.76
C ARG A 66 2.47 6.41 -11.14
N GLU A 67 3.33 6.98 -11.96
CA GLU A 67 4.50 7.67 -11.46
C GLU A 67 4.07 8.76 -10.48
N GLY A 68 4.66 8.77 -9.30
CA GLY A 68 4.36 9.75 -8.25
C GLY A 68 3.06 9.53 -7.48
N LYS A 69 2.24 8.56 -7.86
CA LYS A 69 1.00 8.25 -7.12
C LYS A 69 0.52 6.84 -7.39
N ALA A 70 0.36 6.07 -6.35
CA ALA A 70 -0.17 4.71 -6.44
C ALA A 70 -1.20 4.48 -5.34
N VAL A 71 -2.26 3.75 -5.67
CA VAL A 71 -3.38 3.49 -4.76
C VAL A 71 -3.83 2.05 -4.91
N VAL A 72 -4.08 1.40 -3.79
CA VAL A 72 -4.73 0.09 -3.72
C VAL A 72 -5.87 0.18 -2.73
N VAL A 73 -7.08 -0.17 -3.17
CA VAL A 73 -8.26 -0.21 -2.32
C VAL A 73 -8.92 -1.57 -2.46
N ALA A 74 -9.18 -2.23 -1.35
CA ALA A 74 -9.85 -3.51 -1.33
C ALA A 74 -11.06 -3.50 -0.41
N LYS A 75 -12.11 -4.21 -0.84
CA LYS A 75 -13.31 -4.44 -0.02
C LYS A 75 -13.44 -5.94 0.19
N PRO A 76 -12.91 -6.47 1.29
CA PRO A 76 -12.99 -7.91 1.55
C PRO A 76 -14.39 -8.34 1.98
N LYS A 77 -14.71 -9.59 1.66
CA LYS A 77 -15.87 -10.23 2.26
C LYS A 77 -15.63 -10.34 3.76
N GLU A 78 -16.71 -10.35 4.54
CA GLU A 78 -16.62 -10.35 6.00
C GLU A 78 -15.70 -11.46 6.53
N ASP A 79 -15.82 -12.67 5.99
CA ASP A 79 -15.01 -13.81 6.43
C ASP A 79 -13.52 -13.65 6.16
N TYR A 80 -13.14 -12.74 5.26
CA TYR A 80 -11.75 -12.52 4.86
C TYR A 80 -11.23 -11.15 5.26
N PHE A 81 -11.98 -10.42 6.07
CA PHE A 81 -11.58 -9.07 6.48
C PHE A 81 -10.27 -9.08 7.27
N ALA A 82 -10.15 -9.97 8.24
CA ALA A 82 -8.95 -10.06 9.07
C ALA A 82 -7.71 -10.41 8.24
N GLU A 83 -7.83 -11.34 7.30
CA GLU A 83 -6.73 -11.75 6.42
C GLU A 83 -6.30 -10.61 5.50
N THR A 84 -7.27 -9.86 4.96
CA THR A 84 -7.00 -8.71 4.11
C THR A 84 -6.30 -7.61 4.90
N LEU A 85 -6.79 -7.32 6.08
CA LEU A 85 -6.19 -6.33 6.98
C LEU A 85 -4.75 -6.73 7.32
N HIS A 86 -4.52 -7.99 7.63
CA HIS A 86 -3.19 -8.50 7.92
C HIS A 86 -2.25 -8.37 6.72
N THR A 87 -2.75 -8.62 5.51
CA THR A 87 -1.95 -8.47 4.28
C THR A 87 -1.49 -7.02 4.12
N PHE A 88 -2.36 -6.05 4.33
CA PHE A 88 -2.00 -4.64 4.29
C PHE A 88 -1.02 -4.29 5.41
N TRP A 89 -1.20 -4.89 6.58
CA TRP A 89 -0.28 -4.68 7.71
C TRP A 89 1.14 -5.17 7.38
N VAL A 90 1.28 -6.30 6.67
CA VAL A 90 2.60 -6.79 6.24
C VAL A 90 3.26 -5.80 5.30
N ALA A 91 2.52 -5.25 4.34
CA ALA A 91 3.03 -4.19 3.46
C ALA A 91 3.43 -2.95 4.27
N GLN A 92 2.64 -2.61 5.29
CA GLN A 92 2.96 -1.50 6.19
C GLN A 92 4.26 -1.73 6.97
N CYS A 93 4.56 -2.97 7.35
CA CYS A 93 5.84 -3.29 7.99
C CYS A 93 7.02 -2.92 7.08
N GLY A 94 6.90 -3.20 5.79
CA GLY A 94 7.91 -2.79 4.81
C GLY A 94 8.02 -1.27 4.70
N ALA A 95 6.89 -0.57 4.68
CA ALA A 95 6.85 0.88 4.64
C ALA A 95 7.46 1.49 5.91
N HIS A 96 7.21 0.87 7.06
CA HIS A 96 7.81 1.28 8.34
C HIS A 96 9.34 1.18 8.29
N THR A 97 9.85 0.05 7.80
CA THR A 97 11.30 -0.15 7.65
C THR A 97 11.89 0.91 6.73
N LEU A 98 11.21 1.19 5.61
CA LEU A 98 11.66 2.19 4.66
C LEU A 98 11.71 3.59 5.30
N ALA A 99 10.67 3.97 6.05
CA ALA A 99 10.61 5.25 6.72
C ALA A 99 11.67 5.37 7.82
N CYS A 100 11.98 4.29 8.53
CA CYS A 100 13.02 4.28 9.55
C CYS A 100 14.42 4.46 8.95
N ASN A 101 14.66 3.89 7.76
CA ASN A 101 15.97 3.99 7.11
C ASN A 101 16.14 5.31 6.34
N TYR A 102 15.05 5.92 5.90
CA TYR A 102 15.09 7.15 5.10
C TYR A 102 14.09 8.18 5.65
N PRO A 103 14.27 8.61 6.92
CA PRO A 103 13.27 9.48 7.58
C PRO A 103 13.09 10.84 6.92
N GLU A 104 14.09 11.32 6.20
CA GLU A 104 14.02 12.59 5.50
C GLU A 104 13.32 12.49 4.14
N ALA A 105 13.20 11.27 3.61
CA ALA A 105 12.65 11.03 2.27
C ALA A 105 11.27 10.36 2.30
N VAL A 106 10.92 9.69 3.39
CA VAL A 106 9.70 8.90 3.51
C VAL A 106 8.96 9.21 4.81
N SER A 107 7.68 9.50 4.71
CA SER A 107 6.79 9.58 5.88
C SER A 107 5.70 8.51 5.77
N LEU A 108 5.31 7.97 6.91
CA LEU A 108 4.31 6.90 6.98
C LEU A 108 3.21 7.25 7.96
N ASN A 109 1.96 7.18 7.50
CA ASN A 109 0.78 7.19 8.35
C ASN A 109 0.27 5.76 8.49
N HIS A 110 0.29 5.26 9.72
CA HIS A 110 0.00 3.87 10.03
C HIS A 110 -1.50 3.57 10.02
N LEU A 111 -1.83 2.35 9.60
CA LEU A 111 -3.15 1.78 9.80
C LEU A 111 -3.32 1.48 11.29
N THR A 112 -4.40 1.97 11.86
CA THR A 112 -4.79 1.64 13.24
C THR A 112 -5.62 0.35 13.19
N VAL A 113 -5.14 -0.65 13.88
CA VAL A 113 -5.79 -1.96 13.91
C VAL A 113 -6.55 -2.13 15.21
#